data_e468df2c7ce5338246ce26b936beda56
#
_entry.id   e468df2c7ce5338246ce26b936beda56
#
_cell.length_a   1.000
_cell.length_b   1.000
_cell.length_c   1.000
_cell.angle_alpha   90.00
_cell.angle_beta   90.00
_cell.angle_gamma   90.00
#
_symmetry.space_group_name_H-M   'P 1'
#
loop_
_entity.id
_entity.type
_entity.pdbx_description
1 polymer ?
#
loop_
_entity_poly.entity_id
_entity_poly.type
_entity_poly.pdbx_seq_one_letter_code
_entity_poly.pdbx_strand_id
1 'polypeptide(L)'
;MKKIFTLLLFAALASTTWAQNRNVLNELKADPRKAYGTDYPYKFENAQMTKAPKGYKAFYISHYGRHGSRYYWNAQLYSELANLLNTANEKNLLTAEGKAFYSKFMAAKDELQTGVSELSDLGWEQHQRIARVMYNSFPDVFKKGGNVYAISSLTGRCVLSMASFCQELTQCNPNIEIREESARKVLDGVKPDDRQNPLIKKYPKSRPRFEANRKNFQFQDNLRETIVKRVFNNTDSLPGNMNHIGSNLINLYTSLPSIGHEGLMGNIISDE
;
A
#
# COMPACT_ATOMS: atom_id res chain seq x y z
N MET A 1 -23.63 -3.80 49.37
CA MET A 1 -22.86 -2.71 48.78
C MET A 1 -21.67 -3.20 47.91
N LYS A 2 -20.82 -4.12 48.36
CA LYS A 2 -19.67 -4.63 47.56
C LYS A 2 -20.05 -5.24 46.21
N LYS A 3 -21.14 -5.99 46.09
CA LYS A 3 -21.61 -6.62 44.85
C LYS A 3 -22.14 -5.63 43.81
N ILE A 4 -22.70 -4.52 44.22
CA ILE A 4 -23.20 -3.47 43.32
C ILE A 4 -22.01 -2.67 42.76
N PHE A 5 -20.97 -2.44 43.56
CA PHE A 5 -19.76 -1.76 43.09
C PHE A 5 -18.98 -2.59 42.02
N THR A 6 -18.95 -3.90 42.21
CA THR A 6 -18.31 -4.80 41.25
C THR A 6 -19.08 -4.85 39.91
N LEU A 7 -20.42 -4.82 39.96
CA LEU A 7 -21.25 -4.79 38.75
C LEU A 7 -21.12 -3.47 37.96
N LEU A 8 -21.02 -2.34 38.68
CA LEU A 8 -20.79 -1.03 38.06
C LEU A 8 -19.39 -0.91 37.46
N LEU A 9 -18.39 -1.52 38.09
CA LEU A 9 -17.03 -1.56 37.52
C LEU A 9 -16.95 -2.42 36.24
N PHE A 10 -17.68 -3.54 36.20
CA PHE A 10 -17.79 -4.38 34.99
C PHE A 10 -18.59 -3.68 33.88
N ALA A 11 -19.65 -2.94 34.21
CA ALA A 11 -20.40 -2.16 33.23
C ALA A 11 -19.57 -1.00 32.65
N ALA A 12 -18.75 -0.34 33.48
CA ALA A 12 -17.82 0.72 33.02
C ALA A 12 -16.68 0.18 32.14
N LEU A 13 -16.17 -1.03 32.41
CA LEU A 13 -15.19 -1.70 31.56
C LEU A 13 -15.78 -2.22 30.24
N ALA A 14 -17.04 -2.64 30.24
CA ALA A 14 -17.76 -3.05 29.03
C ALA A 14 -18.07 -1.88 28.09
N SER A 15 -18.20 -0.67 28.59
CA SER A 15 -18.46 0.53 27.77
C SER A 15 -17.21 1.07 27.04
N THR A 16 -16.01 0.63 27.40
CA THR A 16 -14.76 1.05 26.72
C THR A 16 -14.35 0.14 25.56
N THR A 17 -15.06 -0.97 25.33
CA THR A 17 -14.80 -1.90 24.23
C THR A 17 -15.72 -1.73 23.02
N TRP A 18 -16.40 -0.61 22.91
CA TRP A 18 -17.05 -0.25 21.65
C TRP A 18 -15.95 0.09 20.66
N ALA A 19 -15.55 -0.91 19.88
CA ALA A 19 -14.83 -0.66 18.65
C ALA A 19 -15.61 0.45 17.94
N GLN A 20 -15.01 1.62 17.79
CA GLN A 20 -15.62 2.70 17.01
C GLN A 20 -16.04 2.09 15.70
N ASN A 21 -17.34 2.06 15.43
CA ASN A 21 -17.87 1.68 14.14
C ASN A 21 -17.35 2.72 13.16
N ARG A 22 -16.15 2.47 12.61
CA ARG A 22 -15.57 3.32 11.59
C ARG A 22 -16.56 3.36 10.45
N ASN A 23 -17.11 4.50 10.17
CA ASN A 23 -17.92 4.68 8.97
C ASN A 23 -16.96 4.78 7.78
N VAL A 24 -16.57 3.61 7.27
CA VAL A 24 -15.64 3.46 6.15
C VAL A 24 -16.11 4.29 4.94
N LEU A 25 -17.41 4.37 4.70
CA LEU A 25 -17.95 5.17 3.59
C LEU A 25 -17.67 6.68 3.78
N ASN A 26 -17.76 7.20 5.00
CA ASN A 26 -17.43 8.60 5.26
C ASN A 26 -15.92 8.85 5.11
N GLU A 27 -15.08 7.91 5.53
CA GLU A 27 -13.63 8.01 5.33
C GLU A 27 -13.27 8.00 3.84
N LEU A 28 -13.92 7.15 3.03
CA LEU A 28 -13.71 7.07 1.58
C LEU A 28 -14.25 8.31 0.86
N LYS A 29 -15.37 8.88 1.32
CA LYS A 29 -15.88 10.15 0.77
C LYS A 29 -14.95 11.33 1.08
N ALA A 30 -14.29 11.32 2.23
CA ALA A 30 -13.35 12.36 2.63
C ALA A 30 -11.99 12.23 1.91
N ASP A 31 -11.54 11.01 1.62
CA ASP A 31 -10.32 10.72 0.84
C ASP A 31 -10.54 9.44 0.01
N PRO A 32 -11.04 9.57 -1.24
CA PRO A 32 -11.30 8.44 -2.14
C PRO A 32 -10.08 7.55 -2.37
N ARG A 33 -8.87 8.11 -2.27
CA ARG A 33 -7.61 7.37 -2.43
C ARG A 33 -7.42 6.26 -1.40
N LYS A 34 -8.11 6.31 -0.25
CA LYS A 34 -8.14 5.20 0.72
C LYS A 34 -8.70 3.92 0.12
N ALA A 35 -9.46 4.00 -0.98
CA ALA A 35 -9.92 2.85 -1.74
C ALA A 35 -8.82 2.13 -2.53
N TYR A 36 -7.64 2.73 -2.72
CA TYR A 36 -6.50 2.12 -3.44
C TYR A 36 -5.89 0.93 -2.67
N GLY A 37 -6.34 0.69 -1.44
CA GLY A 37 -5.93 -0.47 -0.67
C GLY A 37 -4.43 -0.50 -0.41
N THR A 38 -3.76 -1.53 -0.93
CA THR A 38 -2.31 -1.70 -0.73
C THR A 38 -1.45 -0.79 -1.59
N ASP A 39 -2.02 -0.11 -2.56
CA ASP A 39 -1.33 0.84 -3.44
C ASP A 39 -1.49 2.29 -2.96
N TYR A 40 -2.26 2.51 -1.86
CA TYR A 40 -2.32 3.81 -1.21
C TYR A 40 -0.96 4.15 -0.57
N PRO A 41 -0.32 5.25 -0.99
CA PRO A 41 0.99 5.63 -0.45
C PRO A 41 0.90 5.94 1.04
N TYR A 42 1.89 5.47 1.80
CA TYR A 42 2.00 5.83 3.21
C TYR A 42 2.16 7.34 3.36
N LYS A 43 1.19 7.97 4.04
CA LYS A 43 1.21 9.41 4.35
C LYS A 43 1.79 9.61 5.73
N PHE A 44 2.74 10.54 5.80
CA PHE A 44 3.29 10.99 7.07
C PHE A 44 2.35 12.02 7.68
N GLU A 45 1.27 11.55 8.27
CA GLU A 45 0.47 12.39 9.15
C GLU A 45 1.24 12.57 10.46
N ASN A 46 1.11 13.74 11.08
CA ASN A 46 1.70 14.02 12.41
C ASN A 46 0.99 13.17 13.46
N ALA A 47 1.31 11.87 13.50
CA ALA A 47 0.81 10.99 14.54
C ALA A 47 1.34 11.48 15.89
N GLN A 48 0.43 11.94 16.73
CA GLN A 48 0.80 12.32 18.10
C GLN A 48 1.10 11.05 18.89
N MET A 49 2.36 10.92 19.30
CA MET A 49 2.77 9.80 20.14
C MET A 49 2.19 9.95 21.54
N THR A 50 1.59 8.89 22.06
CA THR A 50 1.15 8.83 23.44
C THR A 50 2.37 8.91 24.37
N LYS A 51 2.31 9.80 25.37
CA LYS A 51 3.39 9.91 26.36
C LYS A 51 3.56 8.61 27.13
N ALA A 52 4.81 8.24 27.41
CA ALA A 52 5.09 7.11 28.26
C ALA A 52 4.49 7.32 29.66
N PRO A 53 3.96 6.27 30.33
CA PRO A 53 3.51 6.36 31.71
C PRO A 53 4.64 6.84 32.62
N LYS A 54 4.26 7.50 33.75
CA LYS A 54 5.26 7.99 34.72
C LYS A 54 6.15 6.85 35.21
N GLY A 55 7.46 7.04 35.17
CA GLY A 55 8.45 6.04 35.60
C GLY A 55 8.87 5.03 34.52
N TYR A 56 8.30 5.10 33.31
CA TYR A 56 8.68 4.23 32.21
C TYR A 56 9.48 4.99 31.15
N LYS A 57 10.47 4.29 30.56
CA LYS A 57 11.28 4.77 29.44
C LYS A 57 11.36 3.69 28.38
N ALA A 58 11.36 4.09 27.12
CA ALA A 58 11.68 3.19 26.02
C ALA A 58 13.15 2.77 26.11
N PHE A 59 13.43 1.46 26.01
CA PHE A 59 14.79 0.92 26.02
C PHE A 59 15.08 -0.01 24.84
N TYR A 60 14.03 -0.39 24.10
CA TYR A 60 14.11 -1.28 22.96
C TYR A 60 12.97 -1.00 21.98
N ILE A 61 13.22 -1.14 20.68
CA ILE A 61 12.22 -1.05 19.63
C ILE A 61 12.29 -2.31 18.77
N SER A 62 11.15 -2.95 18.57
CA SER A 62 10.96 -3.95 17.54
C SER A 62 10.08 -3.34 16.46
N HIS A 63 10.61 -3.25 15.23
CA HIS A 63 9.90 -2.70 14.08
C HIS A 63 9.68 -3.78 13.03
N TYR A 64 8.45 -3.91 12.57
CA TYR A 64 8.11 -4.75 11.44
C TYR A 64 7.40 -3.89 10.39
N GLY A 65 8.01 -3.77 9.24
CA GLY A 65 7.54 -2.92 8.16
C GLY A 65 7.26 -3.71 6.87
N ARG A 66 6.50 -3.09 5.99
CA ARG A 66 6.36 -3.50 4.59
C ARG A 66 7.36 -2.68 3.75
N HIS A 67 7.74 -3.16 2.57
CA HIS A 67 8.48 -2.33 1.61
C HIS A 67 7.72 -1.03 1.29
N GLY A 68 8.41 0.00 0.89
CA GLY A 68 7.86 1.28 0.48
C GLY A 68 7.02 1.21 -0.81
N SER A 69 6.54 2.35 -1.26
CA SER A 69 5.84 2.48 -2.54
C SER A 69 6.67 1.89 -3.69
N ARG A 70 5.99 1.33 -4.67
CA ARG A 70 6.61 0.57 -5.75
C ARG A 70 5.82 0.67 -7.05
N TYR A 71 6.46 0.35 -8.16
CA TYR A 71 5.80 0.11 -9.42
C TYR A 71 4.84 -1.08 -9.35
N TYR A 72 3.85 -1.07 -10.23
CA TYR A 72 2.87 -2.17 -10.27
C TYR A 72 3.56 -3.50 -10.52
N TRP A 73 3.04 -4.56 -9.93
CA TRP A 73 3.73 -5.86 -9.87
C TRP A 73 3.59 -6.72 -11.13
N ASN A 74 2.66 -6.39 -12.03
CA ASN A 74 2.35 -7.19 -13.21
C ASN A 74 2.72 -6.46 -14.50
N ALA A 75 3.81 -6.90 -15.14
CA ALA A 75 4.29 -6.38 -16.42
C ALA A 75 3.25 -6.51 -17.56
N GLN A 76 2.43 -7.56 -17.50
CA GLN A 76 1.42 -7.83 -18.52
C GLN A 76 0.39 -6.70 -18.64
N LEU A 77 0.05 -6.05 -17.54
CA LEU A 77 -0.87 -4.89 -17.54
C LEU A 77 -0.38 -3.80 -18.50
N TYR A 78 0.90 -3.45 -18.42
CA TYR A 78 1.46 -2.37 -19.24
C TYR A 78 1.53 -2.76 -20.71
N SER A 79 1.93 -4.00 -21.04
CA SER A 79 1.98 -4.48 -22.41
C SER A 79 0.60 -4.61 -23.05
N GLU A 80 -0.39 -5.10 -22.32
CA GLU A 80 -1.78 -5.18 -22.79
C GLU A 80 -2.36 -3.81 -23.06
N LEU A 81 -2.18 -2.85 -22.12
CA LEU A 81 -2.65 -1.48 -22.34
C LEU A 81 -1.94 -0.80 -23.50
N ALA A 82 -0.62 -0.99 -23.66
CA ALA A 82 0.12 -0.44 -24.79
C ALA A 82 -0.43 -0.96 -26.14
N ASN A 83 -0.62 -2.26 -26.25
CA ASN A 83 -1.13 -2.90 -27.47
C ASN A 83 -2.57 -2.45 -27.77
N LEU A 84 -3.43 -2.39 -26.74
CA LEU A 84 -4.80 -1.94 -26.88
C LEU A 84 -4.88 -0.47 -27.33
N LEU A 85 -4.12 0.40 -26.68
CA LEU A 85 -4.09 1.83 -26.99
C LEU A 85 -3.51 2.12 -28.37
N ASN A 86 -2.45 1.40 -28.79
CA ASN A 86 -1.93 1.50 -30.16
C ASN A 86 -2.97 1.08 -31.20
N THR A 87 -3.61 -0.07 -31.02
CA THR A 87 -4.67 -0.55 -31.91
C THR A 87 -5.84 0.44 -32.00
N ALA A 88 -6.24 0.99 -30.85
CA ALA A 88 -7.34 1.97 -30.80
C ALA A 88 -6.95 3.30 -31.47
N ASN A 89 -5.71 3.75 -31.31
CA ASN A 89 -5.20 4.95 -31.97
C ASN A 89 -5.17 4.79 -33.51
N GLU A 90 -4.64 3.68 -34.02
CA GLU A 90 -4.59 3.36 -35.45
C GLU A 90 -5.99 3.31 -36.08
N LYS A 91 -6.99 2.82 -35.33
CA LYS A 91 -8.37 2.69 -35.79
C LYS A 91 -9.24 3.93 -35.49
N ASN A 92 -8.65 5.01 -34.95
CA ASN A 92 -9.38 6.21 -34.51
C ASN A 92 -10.53 5.93 -33.50
N LEU A 93 -10.30 4.98 -32.59
CA LEU A 93 -11.25 4.58 -31.55
C LEU A 93 -11.06 5.31 -30.23
N LEU A 94 -10.12 6.24 -30.11
CA LEU A 94 -9.86 7.00 -28.90
C LEU A 94 -10.71 8.27 -28.84
N THR A 95 -11.27 8.54 -27.67
CA THR A 95 -11.85 9.86 -27.33
C THR A 95 -10.78 10.94 -27.26
N ALA A 96 -11.15 12.19 -27.03
CA ALA A 96 -10.17 13.27 -26.79
C ALA A 96 -9.31 12.98 -25.54
N GLU A 97 -9.94 12.56 -24.45
CA GLU A 97 -9.27 12.14 -23.20
C GLU A 97 -8.41 10.89 -23.43
N GLY A 98 -8.92 9.93 -24.21
CA GLY A 98 -8.20 8.72 -24.59
C GLY A 98 -6.92 9.02 -25.38
N LYS A 99 -6.92 10.00 -26.30
CA LYS A 99 -5.74 10.45 -27.04
C LYS A 99 -4.71 11.12 -26.11
N ALA A 100 -5.18 11.95 -25.20
CA ALA A 100 -4.30 12.58 -24.21
C ALA A 100 -3.64 11.54 -23.29
N PHE A 101 -4.43 10.56 -22.83
CA PHE A 101 -3.92 9.42 -22.06
C PHE A 101 -2.92 8.58 -22.87
N TYR A 102 -3.25 8.21 -24.09
CA TYR A 102 -2.37 7.47 -24.99
C TYR A 102 -0.99 8.13 -25.10
N SER A 103 -0.96 9.43 -25.39
CA SER A 103 0.30 10.17 -25.54
C SER A 103 1.15 10.11 -24.25
N LYS A 104 0.54 10.38 -23.09
CA LYS A 104 1.24 10.33 -21.80
C LYS A 104 1.70 8.92 -21.44
N PHE A 105 0.84 7.93 -21.65
CA PHE A 105 1.13 6.54 -21.33
C PHE A 105 2.29 6.01 -22.18
N MET A 106 2.30 6.30 -23.49
CA MET A 106 3.35 5.86 -24.37
C MET A 106 4.69 6.54 -24.07
N ALA A 107 4.68 7.79 -23.60
CA ALA A 107 5.89 8.46 -23.13
C ALA A 107 6.49 7.84 -21.86
N ALA A 108 5.64 7.34 -20.94
CA ALA A 108 6.06 6.71 -19.69
C ALA A 108 6.26 5.19 -19.80
N LYS A 109 5.88 4.57 -20.93
CA LYS A 109 5.77 3.11 -21.09
C LYS A 109 7.04 2.37 -20.70
N ASP A 110 8.20 2.82 -21.18
CA ASP A 110 9.47 2.12 -20.98
C ASP A 110 9.86 2.15 -19.48
N GLU A 111 9.68 3.29 -18.80
CA GLU A 111 9.86 3.41 -17.37
C GLU A 111 8.92 2.45 -16.62
N LEU A 112 7.62 2.47 -16.94
CA LEU A 112 6.62 1.62 -16.31
C LEU A 112 6.92 0.13 -16.47
N GLN A 113 7.43 -0.28 -17.65
CA GLN A 113 7.77 -1.67 -17.93
C GLN A 113 9.07 -2.10 -17.26
N THR A 114 10.09 -1.25 -17.23
CA THR A 114 11.39 -1.57 -16.61
C THR A 114 11.31 -1.53 -15.10
N GLY A 115 10.48 -0.65 -14.54
CA GLY A 115 10.30 -0.51 -13.08
C GLY A 115 9.43 -1.58 -12.42
N VAL A 116 8.83 -2.50 -13.18
CA VAL A 116 7.87 -3.49 -12.64
C VAL A 116 8.34 -4.13 -11.34
N SER A 117 7.52 -4.01 -10.30
CA SER A 117 7.79 -4.52 -8.94
C SER A 117 8.95 -3.87 -8.19
N GLU A 118 9.64 -2.91 -8.76
CA GLU A 118 10.76 -2.23 -8.10
C GLU A 118 10.30 -1.14 -7.15
N LEU A 119 11.13 -0.84 -6.16
CA LEU A 119 10.90 0.27 -5.23
C LEU A 119 10.92 1.58 -6.01
N SER A 120 9.93 2.45 -5.78
CA SER A 120 9.94 3.80 -6.33
C SER A 120 10.76 4.76 -5.47
N ASP A 121 11.09 5.94 -6.02
CA ASP A 121 11.76 7.02 -5.27
C ASP A 121 10.94 7.42 -4.04
N LEU A 122 9.60 7.51 -4.19
CA LEU A 122 8.70 7.72 -3.06
C LEU A 122 8.84 6.63 -2.00
N GLY A 123 8.98 5.36 -2.42
CA GLY A 123 9.18 4.25 -1.50
C GLY A 123 10.48 4.34 -0.72
N TRP A 124 11.54 4.81 -1.35
CA TRP A 124 12.81 5.10 -0.71
C TRP A 124 12.66 6.22 0.34
N GLU A 125 12.09 7.34 -0.04
CA GLU A 125 11.85 8.48 0.85
C GLU A 125 10.94 8.12 2.04
N GLN A 126 9.94 7.28 1.83
CA GLN A 126 9.05 6.81 2.90
C GLN A 126 9.84 6.15 4.02
N HIS A 127 10.81 5.29 3.69
CA HIS A 127 11.63 4.60 4.70
C HIS A 127 12.60 5.52 5.42
N GLN A 128 13.17 6.52 4.73
CA GLN A 128 13.96 7.56 5.38
C GLN A 128 13.10 8.33 6.39
N ARG A 129 11.90 8.74 6.00
CA ARG A 129 10.99 9.49 6.90
C ARG A 129 10.54 8.65 8.09
N ILE A 130 10.23 7.36 7.89
CA ILE A 130 9.88 6.45 8.99
C ILE A 130 11.05 6.36 9.99
N ALA A 131 12.28 6.18 9.52
CA ALA A 131 13.47 6.11 10.37
C ALA A 131 13.67 7.40 11.17
N ARG A 132 13.57 8.57 10.51
CA ARG A 132 13.70 9.88 11.15
C ARG A 132 12.63 10.13 12.20
N VAL A 133 11.38 9.80 11.91
CA VAL A 133 10.27 9.91 12.86
C VAL A 133 10.50 9.00 14.07
N MET A 134 10.94 7.76 13.84
CA MET A 134 11.26 6.81 14.91
C MET A 134 12.40 7.31 15.79
N TYR A 135 13.49 7.77 15.20
CA TYR A 135 14.64 8.35 15.90
C TYR A 135 14.22 9.51 16.80
N ASN A 136 13.44 10.46 16.27
CA ASN A 136 12.97 11.64 16.99
C ASN A 136 11.96 11.31 18.10
N SER A 137 11.13 10.27 17.88
CA SER A 137 10.11 9.87 18.84
C SER A 137 10.64 9.08 20.03
N PHE A 138 11.79 8.44 19.88
CA PHE A 138 12.38 7.57 20.90
C PHE A 138 13.85 7.92 21.20
N PRO A 139 14.15 9.16 21.60
CA PRO A 139 15.53 9.62 21.82
C PRO A 139 16.29 8.81 22.89
N ASP A 140 15.58 8.28 23.89
CA ASP A 140 16.20 7.47 24.94
C ASP A 140 16.82 6.16 24.39
N VAL A 141 16.28 5.63 23.29
CA VAL A 141 16.78 4.42 22.64
C VAL A 141 18.00 4.72 21.76
N PHE A 142 17.98 5.85 21.04
CA PHE A 142 18.94 6.10 19.96
C PHE A 142 20.08 7.10 20.30
N LYS A 143 19.88 7.99 21.29
CA LYS A 143 20.79 9.11 21.56
C LYS A 143 22.23 8.71 21.86
N LYS A 144 22.43 7.58 22.51
CA LYS A 144 23.77 7.07 22.89
C LYS A 144 24.43 6.20 21.83
N GLY A 145 23.80 6.08 20.65
CA GLY A 145 24.13 5.03 19.71
C GLY A 145 23.43 3.72 20.09
N GLY A 146 23.96 2.61 19.67
CA GLY A 146 23.43 1.27 19.98
C GLY A 146 23.50 0.36 18.78
N ASN A 147 23.09 -0.91 18.98
CA ASN A 147 23.13 -1.93 17.95
C ASN A 147 21.74 -2.10 17.32
N VAL A 148 21.68 -2.02 16.00
CA VAL A 148 20.49 -2.32 15.20
C VAL A 148 20.76 -3.57 14.39
N TYR A 149 19.87 -4.54 14.49
CA TYR A 149 19.86 -5.70 13.63
C TYR A 149 18.66 -5.60 12.69
N ALA A 150 18.92 -5.35 11.41
CA ALA A 150 17.94 -5.18 10.37
C ALA A 150 17.92 -6.41 9.47
N ILE A 151 16.73 -6.96 9.22
CA ILE A 151 16.55 -8.11 8.36
C ILE A 151 15.46 -7.84 7.31
N SER A 152 15.67 -8.34 6.10
CA SER A 152 14.67 -8.25 5.04
C SER A 152 14.47 -9.59 4.33
N SER A 153 13.37 -9.69 3.56
CA SER A 153 13.25 -10.75 2.57
C SER A 153 14.21 -10.54 1.40
N LEU A 154 14.43 -11.59 0.62
CA LEU A 154 15.34 -11.58 -0.56
C LEU A 154 14.82 -10.74 -1.74
N THR A 155 13.66 -10.11 -1.61
CA THR A 155 13.06 -9.30 -2.68
C THR A 155 13.76 -7.93 -2.73
N GLY A 156 14.28 -7.51 -3.89
CA GLY A 156 15.08 -6.29 -4.05
C GLY A 156 14.46 -5.04 -3.41
N ARG A 157 13.16 -4.78 -3.65
CA ARG A 157 12.46 -3.65 -3.02
C ARG A 157 12.44 -3.70 -1.48
N CYS A 158 12.42 -4.92 -0.88
CA CYS A 158 12.48 -5.05 0.58
C CYS A 158 13.89 -4.77 1.10
N VAL A 159 14.93 -5.23 0.38
CA VAL A 159 16.33 -4.94 0.70
C VAL A 159 16.59 -3.44 0.61
N LEU A 160 16.14 -2.79 -0.47
CA LEU A 160 16.30 -1.34 -0.66
C LEU A 160 15.52 -0.54 0.39
N SER A 161 14.32 -0.98 0.77
CA SER A 161 13.56 -0.33 1.85
C SER A 161 14.28 -0.42 3.19
N MET A 162 14.87 -1.58 3.51
CA MET A 162 15.72 -1.74 4.70
C MET A 162 16.95 -0.84 4.63
N ALA A 163 17.65 -0.84 3.51
CA ALA A 163 18.84 -0.01 3.32
C ALA A 163 18.55 1.48 3.49
N SER A 164 17.45 1.97 2.88
CA SER A 164 17.00 3.36 3.03
C SER A 164 16.73 3.74 4.48
N PHE A 165 16.05 2.87 5.22
CA PHE A 165 15.77 3.05 6.65
C PHE A 165 17.06 3.08 7.48
N CYS A 166 17.97 2.13 7.26
CA CYS A 166 19.23 2.02 7.98
C CYS A 166 20.16 3.19 7.69
N GLN A 167 20.26 3.60 6.43
CA GLN A 167 21.04 4.77 6.02
C GLN A 167 20.58 6.04 6.76
N GLU A 168 19.27 6.28 6.83
CA GLU A 168 18.73 7.43 7.55
C GLU A 168 19.01 7.38 9.05
N LEU A 169 18.91 6.21 9.69
CA LEU A 169 19.27 6.07 11.10
C LEU A 169 20.74 6.44 11.35
N THR A 170 21.65 6.01 10.47
CA THR A 170 23.07 6.34 10.56
C THR A 170 23.30 7.84 10.33
N GLN A 171 22.53 8.48 9.43
CA GLN A 171 22.60 9.94 9.25
C GLN A 171 22.10 10.69 10.48
N CYS A 172 21.05 10.19 11.15
CA CYS A 172 20.55 10.77 12.40
C CYS A 172 21.55 10.65 13.55
N ASN A 173 22.26 9.51 13.63
CA ASN A 173 23.30 9.30 14.65
C ASN A 173 24.37 8.30 14.16
N PRO A 174 25.58 8.77 13.80
CA PRO A 174 26.65 7.91 13.29
C PRO A 174 27.23 6.91 14.32
N ASN A 175 26.85 7.03 15.60
CA ASN A 175 27.25 6.07 16.63
C ASN A 175 26.30 4.85 16.70
N ILE A 176 25.31 4.75 15.82
CA ILE A 176 24.46 3.56 15.69
C ILE A 176 25.20 2.54 14.82
N GLU A 177 25.48 1.38 15.40
CA GLU A 177 26.05 0.24 14.68
C GLU A 177 24.91 -0.58 14.05
N ILE A 178 24.91 -0.69 12.72
CA ILE A 178 23.85 -1.41 12.01
C ILE A 178 24.42 -2.66 11.37
N ARG A 179 23.79 -3.80 11.67
CA ARG A 179 24.01 -5.05 10.96
C ARG A 179 22.79 -5.34 10.09
N GLU A 180 22.98 -5.35 8.77
CA GLU A 180 21.94 -5.70 7.81
C GLU A 180 22.10 -7.15 7.34
N GLU A 181 20.99 -7.86 7.20
CA GLU A 181 20.98 -9.23 6.67
C GLU A 181 19.75 -9.49 5.80
N SER A 182 19.98 -10.10 4.63
CA SER A 182 18.95 -10.59 3.74
C SER A 182 19.37 -11.97 3.24
N ALA A 183 18.93 -13.03 3.91
CA ALA A 183 19.33 -14.39 3.64
C ALA A 183 18.17 -15.38 3.87
N ARG A 184 18.25 -16.56 3.24
CA ARG A 184 17.22 -17.61 3.41
C ARG A 184 17.01 -18.00 4.86
N LYS A 185 18.08 -18.03 5.67
CA LYS A 185 18.03 -18.43 7.10
C LYS A 185 17.22 -17.47 7.98
N VAL A 186 16.98 -16.20 7.54
CA VAL A 186 16.20 -15.21 8.30
C VAL A 186 14.78 -15.03 7.75
N LEU A 187 14.41 -15.78 6.69
CA LEU A 187 13.11 -15.61 6.04
C LEU A 187 11.92 -15.94 6.95
N ASP A 188 12.06 -16.90 7.84
CA ASP A 188 10.96 -17.31 8.74
C ASP A 188 10.54 -16.18 9.67
N GLY A 189 11.47 -15.27 10.02
CA GLY A 189 11.19 -14.09 10.83
C GLY A 189 10.48 -12.96 10.07
N VAL A 190 10.68 -12.86 8.74
CA VAL A 190 10.15 -11.74 7.93
C VAL A 190 9.07 -12.14 6.94
N LYS A 191 9.03 -13.40 6.53
CA LYS A 191 8.02 -13.96 5.64
C LYS A 191 7.67 -15.38 6.06
N PRO A 192 6.90 -15.54 7.15
CA PRO A 192 6.49 -16.85 7.60
C PRO A 192 5.71 -17.58 6.50
N ASP A 193 5.98 -18.88 6.33
CA ASP A 193 5.21 -19.70 5.39
C ASP A 193 3.77 -19.84 5.91
N ASP A 194 2.83 -19.25 5.22
CA ASP A 194 1.41 -19.30 5.56
C ASP A 194 0.88 -20.74 5.69
N ARG A 195 1.46 -21.69 4.94
CA ARG A 195 1.07 -23.11 5.00
C ARG A 195 1.49 -23.78 6.29
N GLN A 196 2.55 -23.29 6.94
CA GLN A 196 3.07 -23.81 8.20
C GLN A 196 2.61 -23.01 9.42
N ASN A 197 1.98 -21.84 9.21
CA ASN A 197 1.55 -20.98 10.30
C ASN A 197 0.48 -21.67 11.16
N PRO A 198 0.75 -21.92 12.46
CA PRO A 198 -0.22 -22.59 13.35
C PRO A 198 -1.54 -21.84 13.48
N LEU A 199 -1.53 -20.51 13.35
CA LEU A 199 -2.73 -19.67 13.43
C LEU A 199 -3.63 -19.90 12.22
N ILE A 200 -3.08 -20.06 11.01
CA ILE A 200 -3.87 -20.35 9.80
C ILE A 200 -4.49 -21.74 9.91
N LYS A 201 -3.74 -22.72 10.43
CA LYS A 201 -4.30 -24.06 10.72
C LYS A 201 -5.40 -23.99 11.78
N LYS A 202 -5.23 -23.15 12.80
CA LYS A 202 -6.20 -22.98 13.89
C LYS A 202 -7.47 -22.25 13.45
N TYR A 203 -7.39 -21.37 12.46
CA TYR A 203 -8.50 -20.55 11.96
C TYR A 203 -8.78 -20.76 10.46
N PRO A 204 -9.03 -22.00 9.99
CA PRO A 204 -9.18 -22.31 8.57
C PRO A 204 -10.44 -21.67 7.94
N LYS A 205 -11.37 -21.19 8.76
CA LYS A 205 -12.66 -20.61 8.30
C LYS A 205 -12.60 -19.12 7.96
N SER A 206 -11.47 -18.43 8.17
CA SER A 206 -11.35 -17.00 7.85
C SER A 206 -11.45 -16.73 6.35
N ARG A 207 -10.79 -17.55 5.53
CA ARG A 207 -10.80 -17.40 4.06
C ARG A 207 -12.17 -17.74 3.42
N PRO A 208 -12.83 -18.85 3.74
CA PRO A 208 -14.19 -19.11 3.25
C PRO A 208 -15.20 -18.02 3.60
N ARG A 209 -15.10 -17.43 4.80
CA ARG A 209 -15.95 -16.31 5.22
C ARG A 209 -15.70 -15.05 4.41
N PHE A 210 -14.42 -14.75 4.14
CA PHE A 210 -14.05 -13.64 3.27
C PHE A 210 -14.58 -13.84 1.84
N GLU A 211 -14.40 -15.02 1.25
CA GLU A 211 -14.88 -15.34 -0.10
C GLU A 211 -16.41 -15.31 -0.19
N ALA A 212 -17.11 -15.77 0.83
CA ALA A 212 -18.57 -15.67 0.90
C ALA A 212 -19.05 -14.21 0.97
N ASN A 213 -18.38 -13.37 1.78
CA ASN A 213 -18.68 -11.95 1.87
C ASN A 213 -18.36 -11.22 0.56
N ARG A 214 -17.24 -11.58 -0.11
CA ARG A 214 -16.87 -11.01 -1.40
C ARG A 214 -17.89 -11.27 -2.50
N LYS A 215 -18.53 -12.44 -2.50
CA LYS A 215 -19.60 -12.78 -3.45
C LYS A 215 -20.85 -11.91 -3.27
N ASN A 216 -21.09 -11.42 -2.04
CA ASN A 216 -22.21 -10.52 -1.75
C ASN A 216 -21.92 -9.06 -2.11
N PHE A 217 -20.66 -8.70 -2.40
CA PHE A 217 -20.30 -7.41 -2.97
C PHE A 217 -20.63 -7.44 -4.47
N GLN A 218 -21.79 -6.94 -4.82
CA GLN A 218 -22.09 -6.61 -6.21
C GLN A 218 -21.26 -5.38 -6.57
N PHE A 219 -20.12 -5.60 -7.22
CA PHE A 219 -19.46 -4.52 -7.93
C PHE A 219 -20.45 -3.99 -8.97
N GLN A 220 -20.62 -2.68 -8.99
CA GLN A 220 -21.37 -2.05 -10.08
C GLN A 220 -20.59 -2.30 -11.38
N ASP A 221 -21.05 -3.26 -12.18
CA ASP A 221 -20.39 -3.63 -13.44
C ASP A 221 -20.31 -2.44 -14.40
N ASN A 222 -21.22 -1.47 -14.26
CA ASN A 222 -21.25 -0.24 -15.04
C ASN A 222 -20.03 0.69 -14.79
N LEU A 223 -19.35 0.63 -13.65
CA LEU A 223 -18.17 1.49 -13.41
C LEU A 223 -17.02 1.19 -14.39
N ARG A 224 -16.71 -0.10 -14.60
CA ARG A 224 -15.66 -0.51 -15.56
C ARG A 224 -16.00 -0.07 -16.97
N GLU A 225 -17.24 -0.31 -17.36
CA GLU A 225 -17.76 0.12 -18.65
C GLU A 225 -17.70 1.65 -18.83
N THR A 226 -18.08 2.40 -17.81
CA THR A 226 -17.99 3.88 -17.82
C THR A 226 -16.58 4.36 -18.03
N ILE A 227 -15.60 3.79 -17.32
CA ILE A 227 -14.18 4.15 -17.47
C ILE A 227 -13.69 3.84 -18.88
N VAL A 228 -14.03 2.66 -19.42
CA VAL A 228 -13.64 2.29 -20.79
C VAL A 228 -14.26 3.25 -21.82
N LYS A 229 -15.51 3.66 -21.67
CA LYS A 229 -16.18 4.63 -22.58
C LYS A 229 -15.58 6.04 -22.49
N ARG A 230 -14.92 6.41 -21.40
CA ARG A 230 -14.17 7.69 -21.34
C ARG A 230 -12.88 7.65 -22.19
N VAL A 231 -12.28 6.46 -22.35
CA VAL A 231 -11.07 6.29 -23.16
C VAL A 231 -11.39 6.02 -24.62
N PHE A 232 -12.45 5.26 -24.89
CA PHE A 232 -12.76 4.73 -26.23
C PHE A 232 -14.16 5.17 -26.68
N ASN A 233 -14.24 5.69 -27.93
CA ASN A 233 -15.49 6.16 -28.54
C ASN A 233 -16.34 5.04 -29.14
N ASN A 234 -15.73 3.88 -29.45
CA ASN A 234 -16.40 2.69 -29.94
C ASN A 234 -15.83 1.45 -29.24
N THR A 235 -16.58 0.91 -28.29
CA THR A 235 -16.17 -0.22 -27.47
C THR A 235 -16.37 -1.57 -28.14
N ASP A 236 -17.31 -1.68 -29.08
CA ASP A 236 -17.63 -2.93 -29.78
C ASP A 236 -16.51 -3.36 -30.74
N SER A 237 -15.70 -2.40 -31.18
CA SER A 237 -14.57 -2.62 -32.09
C SER A 237 -13.24 -2.89 -31.36
N LEU A 238 -13.25 -2.89 -30.00
CA LEU A 238 -12.05 -3.14 -29.20
C LEU A 238 -11.75 -4.64 -29.12
N PRO A 239 -10.47 -5.03 -29.20
CA PRO A 239 -10.08 -6.39 -28.89
C PRO A 239 -10.17 -6.64 -27.38
N GLY A 240 -10.84 -7.74 -26.98
CA GLY A 240 -10.85 -8.21 -25.60
C GLY A 240 -12.13 -7.91 -24.81
N ASN A 241 -12.09 -8.26 -23.54
CA ASN A 241 -13.24 -8.15 -22.63
C ASN A 241 -13.27 -6.80 -21.93
N MET A 242 -14.38 -6.09 -21.99
CA MET A 242 -14.62 -4.78 -21.38
C MET A 242 -14.28 -4.75 -19.87
N ASN A 243 -14.70 -5.79 -19.14
CA ASN A 243 -14.41 -5.88 -17.70
C ASN A 243 -12.91 -6.02 -17.42
N HIS A 244 -12.19 -6.72 -18.28
CA HIS A 244 -10.74 -6.86 -18.18
C HIS A 244 -10.05 -5.53 -18.48
N ILE A 245 -10.42 -4.87 -19.56
CA ILE A 245 -9.90 -3.55 -19.92
C ILE A 245 -10.15 -2.53 -18.80
N GLY A 246 -11.37 -2.45 -18.30
CA GLY A 246 -11.72 -1.57 -17.20
C GLY A 246 -10.95 -1.88 -15.91
N SER A 247 -10.73 -3.16 -15.61
CA SER A 247 -9.90 -3.58 -14.47
C SER A 247 -8.45 -3.15 -14.62
N ASN A 248 -7.86 -3.27 -15.83
CA ASN A 248 -6.50 -2.84 -16.10
C ASN A 248 -6.36 -1.31 -15.96
N LEU A 249 -7.34 -0.54 -16.42
CA LEU A 249 -7.36 0.92 -16.24
C LEU A 249 -7.44 1.31 -14.77
N ILE A 250 -8.28 0.65 -13.97
CA ILE A 250 -8.40 0.88 -12.53
C ILE A 250 -7.09 0.52 -11.82
N ASN A 251 -6.50 -0.64 -12.13
CA ASN A 251 -5.25 -1.08 -11.52
C ASN A 251 -4.09 -0.14 -11.86
N LEU A 252 -4.04 0.35 -13.10
CA LEU A 252 -3.08 1.39 -13.45
C LEU A 252 -3.31 2.64 -12.59
N TYR A 253 -4.52 3.19 -12.59
CA TYR A 253 -4.87 4.41 -11.87
C TYR A 253 -4.48 4.35 -10.39
N THR A 254 -4.86 3.27 -9.69
CA THR A 254 -4.58 3.12 -8.26
C THR A 254 -3.08 2.97 -7.94
N SER A 255 -2.27 2.54 -8.91
CA SER A 255 -0.82 2.38 -8.73
C SER A 255 0.00 3.66 -9.00
N LEU A 256 -0.54 4.61 -9.77
CA LEU A 256 0.18 5.82 -10.20
C LEU A 256 0.69 6.70 -9.04
N PRO A 257 -0.05 6.90 -7.92
CA PRO A 257 0.44 7.69 -6.80
C PRO A 257 1.68 7.10 -6.10
N SER A 258 1.88 5.78 -6.22
CA SER A 258 3.06 5.11 -5.67
C SER A 258 4.36 5.42 -6.43
N ILE A 259 4.24 5.99 -7.63
CA ILE A 259 5.37 6.26 -8.54
C ILE A 259 5.41 7.71 -9.03
N GLY A 260 4.56 8.60 -8.48
CA GLY A 260 4.55 10.03 -8.82
C GLY A 260 3.93 10.37 -10.18
N HIS A 261 3.10 9.49 -10.74
CA HIS A 261 2.46 9.66 -12.06
C HIS A 261 0.95 9.94 -11.99
N GLU A 262 0.44 10.57 -10.93
CA GLU A 262 -1.00 10.82 -10.71
C GLU A 262 -1.70 11.49 -11.90
N GLY A 263 -1.00 12.36 -12.63
CA GLY A 263 -1.54 13.06 -13.80
C GLY A 263 -1.56 12.28 -15.11
N LEU A 264 -1.10 11.00 -15.11
CA LEU A 264 -0.94 10.22 -16.34
C LEU A 264 -2.29 9.94 -17.03
N MET A 265 -3.31 9.58 -16.27
CA MET A 265 -4.65 9.28 -16.81
C MET A 265 -5.55 10.52 -16.93
N GLY A 266 -5.12 11.69 -16.46
CA GLY A 266 -5.93 12.93 -16.52
C GLY A 266 -7.27 12.74 -15.81
N ASN A 267 -8.38 13.12 -16.50
CA ASN A 267 -9.74 13.07 -15.95
C ASN A 267 -10.50 11.76 -16.30
N ILE A 268 -9.80 10.73 -16.78
CA ILE A 268 -10.45 9.43 -17.13
C ILE A 268 -11.11 8.80 -15.91
N ILE A 269 -10.45 8.87 -14.77
CA ILE A 269 -11.00 8.50 -13.47
C ILE A 269 -10.92 9.74 -12.61
N SER A 270 -12.06 10.25 -12.15
CA SER A 270 -12.14 11.35 -11.19
C SER A 270 -12.37 10.78 -9.79
N ASP A 271 -11.93 11.51 -8.79
CA ASP A 271 -12.19 11.20 -7.37
C ASP A 271 -13.63 11.56 -6.95
N GLU A 272 -14.50 12.00 -7.89
CA GLU A 272 -15.91 12.32 -7.67
C GLU A 272 -16.84 11.12 -7.73
#